data_ef54c4ddbb232a3b9c88f6eef18f3fe0
#
_entry.id   ef54c4ddbb232a3b9c88f6eef18f3fe0
#
_cell.length_a   1.000
_cell.length_b   1.000
_cell.length_c   1.000
_cell.angle_alpha   90.00
_cell.angle_beta   90.00
_cell.angle_gamma   90.00
#
_symmetry.space_group_name_H-M   'P 1'
#
loop_
_entity.id
_entity.type
_entity.pdbx_description
1 polymer ?
#
loop_
_entity_poly.entity_id
_entity_poly.type
_entity_poly.pdbx_seq_one_letter_code
_entity_poly.pdbx_strand_id
1 'polypeptide(L)'
;GFRVLEDWQIEYARTLLGLKQAGLKQTELKKYTRLFRQGEETLAERKAMLETQKRQLWQELEDKQQGIDFLERQVELIEREML
;
A
#
# COMPACT_ATOMS: atom_id res chain seq x y z
N GLY A 1 -28.76 -11.26 22.01
CA GLY A 1 -29.01 -10.26 21.00
C GLY A 1 -27.90 -10.14 19.99
N PHE A 2 -28.30 -9.84 18.80
CA PHE A 2 -27.32 -9.62 17.73
C PHE A 2 -26.67 -8.26 17.91
N ARG A 3 -25.37 -8.24 17.92
CA ARG A 3 -24.64 -6.99 17.76
C ARG A 3 -24.39 -6.79 16.28
N VAL A 4 -25.10 -5.84 15.72
CA VAL A 4 -24.78 -5.40 14.37
C VAL A 4 -23.59 -4.46 14.50
N LEU A 5 -22.55 -4.72 13.74
CA LEU A 5 -21.40 -3.81 13.70
C LEU A 5 -21.86 -2.46 13.18
N GLU A 6 -21.41 -1.40 13.83
CA GLU A 6 -21.65 -0.06 13.36
C GLU A 6 -21.01 0.15 11.99
N ASP A 7 -21.61 0.99 11.14
CA ASP A 7 -21.07 1.25 9.81
C ASP A 7 -19.63 1.74 9.86
N TRP A 8 -19.29 2.58 10.84
CA TRP A 8 -17.92 3.08 10.97
C TRP A 8 -16.94 1.97 11.33
N GLN A 9 -17.37 0.93 12.05
CA GLN A 9 -16.51 -0.21 12.39
C GLN A 9 -16.20 -1.04 11.17
N ILE A 10 -17.18 -1.23 10.30
CA ILE A 10 -17.00 -1.96 9.05
C ILE A 10 -16.04 -1.19 8.14
N GLU A 11 -16.27 0.11 8.01
CA GLU A 11 -15.43 0.99 7.21
C GLU A 11 -13.99 1.01 7.71
N TYR A 12 -13.82 1.07 9.04
CA TYR A 12 -12.51 1.04 9.67
C TYR A 12 -11.78 -0.27 9.39
N ALA A 13 -12.48 -1.40 9.52
CA ALA A 13 -11.89 -2.71 9.25
C ALA A 13 -11.44 -2.83 7.78
N ARG A 14 -12.26 -2.33 6.85
CA ARG A 14 -11.91 -2.30 5.43
C ARG A 14 -10.70 -1.43 5.16
N THR A 15 -10.63 -0.29 5.82
CA THR A 15 -9.51 0.62 5.69
C THR A 15 -8.22 -0.05 6.15
N LEU A 16 -8.22 -0.68 7.31
CA LEU A 16 -7.04 -1.39 7.83
C LEU A 16 -6.59 -2.50 6.88
N LEU A 17 -7.53 -3.27 6.35
CA LEU A 17 -7.20 -4.32 5.40
C LEU A 17 -6.55 -3.74 4.14
N GLY A 18 -7.12 -2.67 3.61
CA GLY A 18 -6.58 -1.98 2.45
C GLY A 18 -5.19 -1.43 2.69
N LEU A 19 -4.96 -0.83 3.86
CA LEU A 19 -3.65 -0.31 4.23
C LEU A 19 -2.60 -1.41 4.33
N LYS A 20 -2.99 -2.54 4.90
CA LYS A 20 -2.10 -3.70 4.98
C LYS A 20 -1.75 -4.22 3.59
N GLN A 21 -2.74 -4.32 2.71
CA GLN A 21 -2.52 -4.72 1.32
C GLN A 21 -1.66 -3.72 0.56
N ALA A 22 -1.74 -2.43 0.92
CA ALA A 22 -0.92 -1.39 0.33
C ALA A 22 0.51 -1.35 0.91
N GLY A 23 0.84 -2.28 1.79
CA GLY A 23 2.20 -2.46 2.26
C GLY A 23 2.59 -1.69 3.52
N LEU A 24 1.63 -1.09 4.24
CA LEU A 24 1.96 -0.46 5.51
C LEU A 24 2.45 -1.51 6.50
N LYS A 25 3.54 -1.19 7.17
CA LYS A 25 4.12 -2.07 8.19
C LYS A 25 3.29 -2.01 9.46
N GLN A 26 3.46 -3.02 10.32
CA GLN A 26 2.73 -3.13 11.56
C GLN A 26 2.82 -1.86 12.42
N THR A 27 4.01 -1.26 12.51
CA THR A 27 4.22 -0.03 13.27
C THR A 27 3.44 1.14 12.70
N GLU A 28 3.36 1.23 11.37
CA GLU A 28 2.61 2.28 10.69
C GLU A 28 1.10 2.07 10.83
N LEU A 29 0.64 0.83 10.78
CA LEU A 29 -0.77 0.51 11.01
C LEU A 29 -1.20 0.89 12.42
N LYS A 30 -0.36 0.62 13.41
CA LYS A 30 -0.63 1.01 14.80
C LYS A 30 -0.70 2.53 14.94
N LYS A 31 0.21 3.24 14.28
CA LYS A 31 0.20 4.70 14.29
C LYS A 31 -1.06 5.25 13.64
N TYR A 32 -1.45 4.72 12.49
CA TYR A 32 -2.68 5.13 11.81
C TYR A 32 -3.91 4.91 12.70
N THR A 33 -3.99 3.74 13.33
CA THR A 33 -5.09 3.41 14.25
C THR A 33 -5.19 4.42 15.38
N ARG A 34 -4.05 4.76 15.99
CA ARG A 34 -4.02 5.74 17.07
C ARG A 34 -4.50 7.11 16.61
N LEU A 35 -4.04 7.54 15.43
CA LEU A 35 -4.46 8.81 14.85
C LEU A 35 -5.95 8.82 14.53
N PHE A 36 -6.45 7.72 13.96
CA PHE A 36 -7.86 7.57 13.64
C PHE A 36 -8.73 7.77 14.89
N ARG A 37 -8.34 7.18 16.02
CA ARG A 37 -9.06 7.31 17.28
C ARG A 37 -9.05 8.73 17.83
N GLN A 38 -8.04 9.52 17.52
CA GLN A 38 -7.95 10.91 17.94
C GLN A 38 -8.92 11.81 17.18
N GLY A 39 -9.43 11.36 16.03
CA GLY A 39 -10.50 12.05 15.33
C GLY A 39 -10.02 12.99 14.22
N GLU A 40 -10.87 13.96 13.90
CA GLU A 40 -10.70 14.84 12.74
C GLU A 40 -9.44 15.70 12.78
N GLU A 41 -8.94 16.01 13.97
CA GLU A 41 -7.73 16.81 14.12
C GLU A 41 -6.49 16.12 13.53
N THR A 42 -6.58 14.80 13.24
CA THR A 42 -5.47 14.03 12.68
C THR A 42 -5.62 13.78 11.18
N LEU A 43 -6.63 14.36 10.54
CA LEU A 43 -6.87 14.12 9.09
C LEU A 43 -5.66 14.49 8.24
N ALA A 44 -5.04 15.63 8.50
CA ALA A 44 -3.88 16.07 7.72
C ALA A 44 -2.70 15.10 7.88
N GLU A 45 -2.45 14.64 9.10
CA GLU A 45 -1.37 13.70 9.38
C GLU A 45 -1.63 12.34 8.75
N ARG A 46 -2.87 11.86 8.83
CA ARG A 46 -3.27 10.60 8.21
C ARG A 46 -3.12 10.67 6.69
N LYS A 47 -3.56 11.78 6.11
CA LYS A 47 -3.41 12.02 4.66
C LYS A 47 -1.94 11.96 4.25
N ALA A 48 -1.08 12.62 5.01
CA ALA A 48 0.35 12.63 4.73
C ALA A 48 0.96 11.22 4.76
N MET A 49 0.54 10.40 5.72
CA MET A 49 0.98 9.01 5.81
C MET A 49 0.60 8.21 4.56
N LEU A 50 -0.64 8.37 4.11
CA LEU A 50 -1.14 7.65 2.93
C LEU A 50 -0.47 8.12 1.65
N GLU A 51 -0.22 9.42 1.52
CA GLU A 51 0.48 9.96 0.36
C GLU A 51 1.92 9.48 0.29
N THR A 52 2.59 9.38 1.44
CA THR A 52 3.95 8.86 1.51
C THR A 52 3.99 7.40 1.04
N GLN A 53 3.05 6.58 1.52
CA GLN A 53 2.98 5.19 1.11
C GLN A 53 2.67 5.05 -0.38
N LYS A 54 1.78 5.89 -0.89
CA LYS A 54 1.45 5.88 -2.31
C LYS A 54 2.67 6.18 -3.18
N ARG A 55 3.46 7.18 -2.78
CA ARG A 55 4.70 7.52 -3.51
C ARG A 55 5.69 6.36 -3.50
N GLN A 56 5.80 5.68 -2.37
CA GLN A 56 6.67 4.53 -2.25
C GLN A 56 6.24 3.40 -3.18
N LEU A 57 4.94 3.13 -3.26
CA LEU A 57 4.40 2.12 -4.17
C LEU A 57 4.67 2.47 -5.63
N TRP A 58 4.51 3.74 -6.00
CA TRP A 58 4.83 4.19 -7.36
C TRP A 58 6.30 3.96 -7.69
N GLN A 59 7.20 4.22 -6.74
CA GLN A 59 8.64 3.99 -6.93
C GLN A 59 8.94 2.50 -7.10
N GLU A 60 8.32 1.66 -6.27
CA GLU A 60 8.47 0.20 -6.38
C GLU A 60 7.96 -0.32 -7.71
N LEU A 61 6.83 0.23 -8.18
CA LEU A 61 6.26 -0.16 -9.45
C LEU A 61 7.20 0.21 -10.61
N GLU A 62 7.78 1.41 -10.56
CA GLU A 62 8.75 1.85 -11.57
C GLU A 62 9.99 0.96 -11.56
N ASP A 63 10.51 0.63 -10.38
CA ASP A 63 11.67 -0.26 -10.26
C ASP A 63 11.38 -1.63 -10.85
N LYS A 64 10.18 -2.15 -10.60
CA LYS A 64 9.78 -3.44 -11.16
C LYS A 64 9.64 -3.39 -12.69
N GLN A 65 9.13 -2.29 -13.22
CA GLN A 65 9.05 -2.12 -14.66
C GLN A 65 10.43 -2.13 -15.30
N GLN A 66 11.39 -1.46 -14.68
CA GLN A 66 12.77 -1.48 -15.16
C GLN A 66 13.37 -2.88 -15.10
N GLY A 67 13.05 -3.64 -14.07
CA GLY A 67 13.47 -5.03 -13.94
C GLY A 67 12.91 -5.91 -15.05
N ILE A 68 11.64 -5.73 -15.37
CA ILE A 68 10.97 -6.46 -16.46
C ILE A 68 11.65 -6.13 -17.79
N ASP A 69 11.87 -4.84 -18.06
CA ASP A 69 12.51 -4.39 -19.29
C ASP A 69 13.91 -5.01 -19.45
N PHE A 70 14.66 -5.04 -18.36
CA PHE A 70 15.98 -5.66 -18.35
C PHE A 70 15.91 -7.15 -18.69
N LEU A 71 14.98 -7.87 -18.06
CA LEU A 71 14.82 -9.31 -18.29
C LEU A 71 14.38 -9.60 -19.72
N GLU A 72 13.46 -8.81 -20.27
CA GLU A 72 13.02 -8.95 -21.65
C GLU A 72 14.18 -8.80 -22.62
N ARG A 73 15.04 -7.82 -22.36
CA ARG A 73 16.23 -7.60 -23.17
C ARG A 73 17.20 -8.79 -23.10
N GLN A 74 17.39 -9.34 -21.91
CA GLN A 74 18.26 -10.52 -21.76
C GLN A 74 17.71 -11.72 -22.50
N VAL A 75 16.39 -11.92 -22.45
CA VAL A 75 15.73 -12.99 -23.18
C VAL A 75 15.98 -12.84 -24.68
N GLU A 76 15.80 -11.62 -25.22
CA GLU A 76 16.05 -11.36 -26.65
C GLU A 76 17.49 -11.68 -27.05
N LEU A 77 18.46 -11.30 -26.21
CA LEU A 77 19.87 -11.58 -26.50
C LEU A 77 20.16 -13.06 -26.52
N ILE A 78 19.59 -13.81 -25.60
CA ILE A 78 19.75 -15.27 -25.53
C ILE A 78 19.10 -15.93 -26.77
N GLU A 79 17.89 -15.48 -27.13
CA GLU A 79 17.19 -16.01 -28.29
C GLU A 79 18.00 -15.84 -29.58
N ARG A 80 18.72 -14.71 -29.70
CA ARG A 80 19.61 -14.48 -30.86
C ARG A 80 20.74 -15.47 -30.92
N GLU A 81 21.28 -15.87 -29.77
CA GLU A 81 22.35 -16.86 -29.70
C GLU A 81 21.86 -18.27 -30.02
N MET A 82 20.56 -18.50 -29.83
CA MET A 82 19.95 -19.80 -30.10
C MET A 82 19.71 -20.07 -31.60
N LEU A 83 19.72 -19.03 -32.41
CA LEU A 83 19.44 -19.16 -33.85
C LEU A 83 20.64 -19.74 -34.66
#